data_49579a66c858823b1cee7296d7e14ee5
#
_entry.id   49579a66c858823b1cee7296d7e14ee5
#
_cell.length_a   1.000
_cell.length_b   1.000
_cell.length_c   1.000
_cell.angle_alpha   90.00
_cell.angle_beta   90.00
_cell.angle_gamma   90.00
#
_symmetry.space_group_name_H-M   'P 1'
#
loop_
_entity.id
_entity.type
_entity.pdbx_description
1 polymer ?
#
loop_
_entity_poly.entity_id
_entity_poly.type
_entity_poly.pdbx_seq_one_letter_code
_entity_poly.pdbx_strand_id
1 'polypeptide(L)'
;NYGGRAEIADAARAIAQDVAAGRLRADKVTEKTVQRYLDEPDLPDVDLFLRSSGEQRTSNFMIWQAAYAELVFLDEPWPDVDRRHLWRAIETYARRDRRYGGAVDQPARS
;
A
#
# COMPACT_ATOMS: atom_id res chain seq x y z
N ASN A 1 -1.06 0.25 18.70
CA ASN A 1 -0.16 -0.39 17.86
C ASN A 1 -0.72 -0.69 16.51
N TYR A 2 -0.09 -0.21 15.51
CA TYR A 2 -0.61 -0.27 14.20
C TYR A 2 0.36 -1.01 13.31
N GLY A 3 -0.02 -2.11 12.81
CA GLY A 3 0.80 -2.87 11.90
C GLY A 3 -0.03 -3.39 10.77
N GLY A 4 0.52 -3.39 9.56
CA GLY A 4 -0.24 -3.81 8.38
C GLY A 4 -0.77 -5.23 8.48
N ARG A 5 0.04 -6.14 9.00
CA ARG A 5 -0.41 -7.52 9.12
C ARG A 5 -1.54 -7.66 10.14
N ALA A 6 -1.43 -6.95 11.26
CA ALA A 6 -2.47 -7.00 12.28
C ALA A 6 -3.77 -6.37 11.77
N GLU A 7 -3.64 -5.29 11.02
CA GLU A 7 -4.80 -4.64 10.44
C GLU A 7 -5.55 -5.60 9.51
N ILE A 8 -4.82 -6.30 8.68
CA ILE A 8 -5.43 -7.25 7.74
C ILE A 8 -6.08 -8.41 8.49
N ALA A 9 -5.41 -8.90 9.54
CA ALA A 9 -5.98 -9.99 10.33
C ALA A 9 -7.26 -9.56 11.03
N ASP A 10 -7.30 -8.33 11.54
CA ASP A 10 -8.49 -7.81 12.18
C ASP A 10 -9.64 -7.66 11.17
N ALA A 11 -9.32 -7.20 9.97
CA ALA A 11 -10.33 -7.08 8.93
C ALA A 11 -10.89 -8.48 8.57
N ALA A 12 -10.01 -9.46 8.46
CA ALA A 12 -10.45 -10.81 8.13
C ALA A 12 -11.36 -11.38 9.21
N ARG A 13 -11.02 -11.12 10.47
CA ARG A 13 -11.85 -11.62 11.56
C ARG A 13 -13.22 -10.96 11.56
N ALA A 14 -13.26 -9.66 11.33
CA ALA A 14 -14.53 -8.95 11.29
C ALA A 14 -15.41 -9.42 10.13
N ILE A 15 -14.78 -9.71 8.99
CA ILE A 15 -15.51 -10.25 7.85
C ILE A 15 -16.09 -11.62 8.21
N ALA A 16 -15.28 -12.47 8.84
CA ALA A 16 -15.75 -13.79 9.22
C ALA A 16 -16.92 -13.71 10.20
N GLN A 17 -16.86 -12.77 11.14
CA GLN A 17 -17.95 -12.58 12.07
C GLN A 17 -19.24 -12.15 11.36
N ASP A 18 -19.12 -11.26 10.39
CA ASP A 18 -20.30 -10.80 9.68
C ASP A 18 -20.88 -11.90 8.79
N VAL A 19 -20.04 -12.74 8.22
CA VAL A 19 -20.53 -13.88 7.45
C VAL A 19 -21.26 -14.86 8.38
N ALA A 20 -20.68 -15.13 9.54
CA ALA A 20 -21.33 -16.06 10.48
C ALA A 20 -22.66 -15.52 10.98
N ALA A 21 -22.78 -14.22 11.09
CA ALA A 21 -24.01 -13.58 11.57
C ALA A 21 -25.04 -13.36 10.46
N GLY A 22 -24.71 -13.72 9.23
CA GLY A 22 -25.66 -13.56 8.12
C GLY A 22 -25.72 -12.17 7.54
N ARG A 23 -24.80 -11.30 7.94
CA ARG A 23 -24.80 -9.93 7.42
C ARG A 23 -24.02 -9.78 6.12
N LEU A 24 -23.24 -10.79 5.77
CA LEU A 24 -22.39 -10.73 4.60
C LEU A 24 -22.29 -12.14 4.02
N ARG A 25 -22.30 -12.25 2.72
CA ARG A 25 -22.15 -13.55 2.08
C ARG A 25 -20.70 -13.77 1.71
N ALA A 26 -20.18 -14.94 2.04
CA ALA A 26 -18.78 -15.24 1.76
C ALA A 26 -18.44 -15.11 0.28
N ASP A 27 -19.36 -15.48 -0.60
CA ASP A 27 -19.09 -15.42 -2.03
C ASP A 27 -19.15 -14.00 -2.58
N LYS A 28 -19.47 -13.00 -1.74
CA LYS A 28 -19.48 -11.61 -2.17
C LYS A 28 -18.28 -10.85 -1.64
N VAL A 29 -17.36 -11.50 -0.97
CA VAL A 29 -16.17 -10.83 -0.44
C VAL A 29 -15.21 -10.52 -1.59
N THR A 30 -14.85 -9.27 -1.74
CA THR A 30 -13.93 -8.82 -2.78
C THR A 30 -12.88 -7.92 -2.15
N GLU A 31 -11.98 -7.41 -2.97
CA GLU A 31 -10.99 -6.44 -2.47
C GLU A 31 -11.67 -5.23 -1.86
N LYS A 32 -12.76 -4.78 -2.46
CA LYS A 32 -13.46 -3.62 -1.90
C LYS A 32 -14.10 -3.95 -0.56
N THR A 33 -14.54 -5.19 -0.39
CA THR A 33 -15.06 -5.59 0.91
C THR A 33 -13.97 -5.50 1.97
N VAL A 34 -12.80 -6.03 1.68
CA VAL A 34 -11.69 -5.98 2.65
C VAL A 34 -11.35 -4.53 2.96
N GLN A 35 -11.31 -3.68 1.94
CA GLN A 35 -11.00 -2.28 2.13
C GLN A 35 -11.93 -1.63 3.15
N ARG A 36 -13.20 -1.95 3.11
CA ARG A 36 -14.16 -1.34 4.03
C ARG A 36 -13.95 -1.76 5.48
N TYR A 37 -13.27 -2.88 5.71
CA TYR A 37 -13.07 -3.39 7.06
C TYR A 37 -11.71 -2.99 7.64
N LEU A 38 -10.90 -2.26 6.87
CA LEU A 38 -9.61 -1.79 7.37
C LEU A 38 -9.83 -0.62 8.33
N ASP A 39 -8.81 -0.32 9.13
CA ASP A 39 -8.90 0.74 10.12
C ASP A 39 -9.23 2.09 9.52
N GLU A 40 -8.69 2.35 8.35
CA GLU A 40 -8.92 3.62 7.65
C GLU A 40 -9.48 3.30 6.27
N PRO A 41 -10.73 2.94 6.20
CA PRO A 41 -11.27 2.46 4.92
C PRO A 41 -11.26 3.49 3.80
N ASP A 42 -11.24 4.77 4.15
CA ASP A 42 -11.24 5.82 3.13
C ASP A 42 -9.85 6.24 2.71
N LEU A 43 -8.81 5.65 3.29
CA LEU A 43 -7.45 6.00 2.93
C LEU A 43 -7.15 5.52 1.52
N PRO A 44 -6.71 6.40 0.63
CA PRO A 44 -6.42 5.96 -0.74
C PRO A 44 -5.17 5.10 -0.78
N ASP A 45 -5.00 4.40 -1.88
CA ASP A 45 -3.79 3.63 -2.09
C ASP A 45 -2.58 4.54 -2.10
N VAL A 46 -1.46 3.98 -1.66
CA VAL A 46 -0.20 4.70 -1.65
C VAL A 46 0.43 4.61 -3.03
N ASP A 47 0.78 5.73 -3.60
CA ASP A 47 1.42 5.76 -4.91
C ASP A 47 2.94 5.68 -4.80
N LEU A 48 3.49 6.24 -3.75
CA LEU A 48 4.93 6.30 -3.59
C LEU A 48 5.29 5.98 -2.14
N PHE A 49 6.16 5.00 -1.97
CA PHE A 49 6.61 4.60 -0.64
C PHE A 49 8.10 4.95 -0.56
N LEU A 50 8.45 5.83 0.35
CA LEU A 50 9.80 6.37 0.45
C LEU A 50 10.49 5.90 1.71
N ARG A 51 11.66 5.31 1.56
CA ARG A 51 12.45 4.86 2.69
C ARG A 51 13.84 5.47 2.60
N SER A 52 14.45 5.72 3.73
CA SER A 52 15.75 6.36 3.77
C SER A 52 16.77 5.44 4.43
N SER A 53 18.02 5.84 4.38
CA SER A 53 19.13 5.14 5.04
C SER A 53 19.32 3.73 4.54
N GLY A 54 19.01 3.51 3.29
CA GLY A 54 19.24 2.17 2.71
C GLY A 54 18.28 1.09 3.15
N GLU A 55 17.26 1.44 3.92
CA GLU A 55 16.30 0.44 4.33
C GLU A 55 15.50 -0.01 3.13
N GLN A 56 15.48 -1.31 2.85
CA GLN A 56 14.93 -1.80 1.60
C GLN A 56 13.71 -2.68 1.78
N ARG A 57 12.97 -2.49 2.83
CA ARG A 57 11.74 -3.27 3.01
C ARG A 57 10.65 -2.33 3.53
N THR A 58 9.41 -2.74 3.35
CA THR A 58 8.30 -1.92 3.80
C THR A 58 8.03 -2.03 5.28
N SER A 59 8.56 -3.07 5.91
CA SER A 59 8.47 -3.23 7.36
C SER A 59 7.04 -3.28 7.89
N ASN A 60 6.16 -3.95 7.18
CA ASN A 60 4.81 -4.19 7.70
C ASN A 60 3.97 -2.91 7.84
N PHE A 61 4.31 -1.88 7.11
CA PHE A 61 3.59 -0.61 7.21
C PHE A 61 2.69 -0.43 6.00
N MET A 62 1.41 -0.24 6.26
CA MET A 62 0.44 0.03 5.21
C MET A 62 0.51 -0.99 4.08
N ILE A 63 0.61 -2.27 4.45
CA ILE A 63 0.79 -3.33 3.46
C ILE A 63 -0.30 -3.31 2.40
N TRP A 64 -1.54 -3.16 2.82
CA TRP A 64 -2.65 -3.18 1.88
C TRP A 64 -2.59 -1.98 0.95
N GLN A 65 -2.45 -0.79 1.55
CA GLN A 65 -2.50 0.45 0.78
C GLN A 65 -1.29 0.63 -0.12
N ALA A 66 -0.18 -0.02 0.22
CA ALA A 66 1.05 0.14 -0.55
C ALA A 66 1.29 -1.01 -1.53
N ALA A 67 0.30 -1.86 -1.75
CA ALA A 67 0.50 -3.07 -2.55
C ALA A 67 1.04 -2.78 -3.94
N TYR A 68 0.63 -1.68 -4.55
CA TYR A 68 1.08 -1.33 -5.89
C TYR A 68 1.92 -0.06 -5.92
N ALA A 69 2.45 0.35 -4.77
CA ALA A 69 3.21 1.58 -4.69
C ALA A 69 4.58 1.42 -5.34
N GLU A 70 5.09 2.50 -5.90
CA GLU A 70 6.48 2.54 -6.32
C GLU A 70 7.34 2.73 -5.09
N LEU A 71 8.44 2.01 -5.01
CA LEU A 71 9.35 2.11 -3.87
C LEU A 71 10.57 2.92 -4.29
N VAL A 72 10.91 3.92 -3.51
CA VAL A 72 12.11 4.70 -3.74
C VAL A 72 12.90 4.71 -2.46
N PHE A 73 14.16 4.35 -2.55
CA PHE A 73 15.05 4.28 -1.39
C PHE A 73 16.08 5.38 -1.48
N LEU A 74 16.17 6.18 -0.42
CA LEU A 74 17.15 7.25 -0.34
C LEU A 74 18.33 6.76 0.48
N ASP A 75 19.53 7.16 0.09
CA ASP A 75 20.71 6.78 0.83
C ASP A 75 20.89 7.63 2.07
N GLU A 76 20.26 8.79 2.12
CA GLU A 76 20.45 9.72 3.21
C GLU A 76 19.59 9.34 4.42
N PRO A 77 20.11 9.44 5.64
CA PRO A 77 19.27 9.27 6.82
C PRO A 77 18.25 10.38 6.91
N TRP A 78 17.12 10.11 7.56
CA TRP A 78 16.04 11.08 7.63
C TRP A 78 16.46 12.48 8.07
N PRO A 79 17.31 12.64 9.09
CA PRO A 79 17.67 14.01 9.47
C PRO A 79 18.35 14.79 8.38
N ASP A 80 18.95 14.09 7.41
CA ASP A 80 19.66 14.74 6.33
C ASP A 80 18.82 14.86 5.07
N VAL A 81 17.59 14.38 5.08
CA VAL A 81 16.73 14.46 3.90
C VAL A 81 16.17 15.88 3.80
N ASP A 82 16.33 16.49 2.64
CA ASP A 82 15.76 17.81 2.42
C ASP A 82 14.96 17.81 1.14
N ARG A 83 14.53 19.00 0.74
CA ARG A 83 13.68 19.16 -0.41
C ARG A 83 14.27 18.60 -1.69
N ARG A 84 15.59 18.68 -1.85
CA ARG A 84 16.22 18.16 -3.06
C ARG A 84 16.11 16.65 -3.15
N HIS A 85 16.25 15.97 -2.00
CA HIS A 85 16.08 14.51 -1.97
C HIS A 85 14.67 14.13 -2.34
N LEU A 86 13.70 14.86 -1.83
CA LEU A 86 12.31 14.56 -2.12
C LEU A 86 12.01 14.80 -3.59
N TRP A 87 12.54 15.87 -4.17
CA TRP A 87 12.33 16.13 -5.58
C TRP A 87 12.92 15.02 -6.44
N ARG A 88 14.11 14.55 -6.10
CA ARG A 88 14.71 13.44 -6.85
C ARG A 88 13.85 12.19 -6.77
N ALA A 89 13.28 11.93 -5.59
CA ALA A 89 12.43 10.76 -5.42
C ALA A 89 11.18 10.89 -6.29
N ILE A 90 10.59 12.07 -6.32
CA ILE A 90 9.41 12.31 -7.13
C ILE A 90 9.73 12.18 -8.61
N GLU A 91 10.89 12.69 -9.03
CA GLU A 91 11.29 12.54 -10.42
C GLU A 91 11.51 11.09 -10.79
N THR A 92 12.11 10.33 -9.89
CA THR A 92 12.32 8.90 -10.10
C THR A 92 10.97 8.20 -10.27
N TYR A 93 10.03 8.52 -9.39
CA TYR A 93 8.71 7.95 -9.46
C TYR A 93 8.04 8.31 -10.79
N ALA A 94 8.14 9.55 -11.19
CA ALA A 94 7.47 9.99 -12.40
C ALA A 94 8.01 9.32 -13.66
N ARG A 95 9.28 8.88 -13.62
CA ARG A 95 9.85 8.24 -14.78
C ARG A 95 9.59 6.76 -14.86
N ARG A 96 9.07 6.15 -13.82
CA ARG A 96 8.85 4.71 -13.82
C ARG A 96 7.49 4.39 -14.40
N ASP A 97 7.42 3.23 -15.05
CA ASP A 97 6.16 2.71 -15.47
C ASP A 97 5.54 2.02 -14.30
N ARG A 98 4.39 2.43 -13.90
CA ARG A 98 3.71 1.78 -12.81
C ARG A 98 3.00 0.55 -13.32
N ARG A 99 3.21 -0.59 -12.65
CA ARG A 99 2.59 -1.81 -13.07
C ARG A 99 1.76 -2.36 -11.97
N TYR A 100 0.48 -2.28 -12.10
CA TYR A 100 -0.41 -2.69 -11.06
C TYR A 100 -0.53 -4.20 -11.06
N GLY A 101 0.07 -4.82 -10.07
CA GLY A 101 -0.09 -6.24 -9.91
C GLY A 101 0.24 -7.05 -11.13
N GLY A 102 1.16 -6.63 -11.90
CA GLY A 102 1.54 -7.37 -13.06
C GLY A 102 0.70 -7.13 -14.25
N ALA A 103 -0.17 -6.26 -14.14
CA ALA A 103 -1.00 -5.99 -15.19
C ALA A 103 -0.36 -5.28 -16.15
N VAL A 104 0.12 -5.60 -16.80
CA VAL A 104 0.66 -4.96 -17.49
C VAL A 104 0.59 -4.45 -18.51
N ASP A 105 0.55 -4.42 -19.05
CA ASP A 105 0.55 -3.99 -20.04
C ASP A 105 -0.02 -3.05 -20.35
N GLN A 106 0.00 -2.35 -20.34
CA GLN A 106 -0.36 -1.27 -20.64
C GLN A 106 0.18 -0.78 -21.83
N PRO A 107 -0.16 -1.20 -22.82
CA PRO A 107 0.40 -0.81 -24.01
C PRO A 107 0.29 0.60 -24.23
N ALA A 108 -0.64 1.09 -23.78
CA ALA A 108 -0.78 2.41 -24.02
C ALA A 108 0.09 3.23 -23.32
N ARG A 109 0.85 2.73 -22.55
CA ARG A 109 1.64 3.47 -21.82
C ARG A 109 2.63 4.06 -22.58
N SER A 110 2.82 3.96 -23.57
CA SER A 110 3.92 4.55 -24.26
C SER A 110 3.81 6.02 -24.44
#